data_9fb3ded8a75c2058f49e7a841eeac864
#
_entry.id   9fb3ded8a75c2058f49e7a841eeac864
#
_cell.length_a   1.000
_cell.length_b   1.000
_cell.length_c   1.000
_cell.angle_alpha   90.00
_cell.angle_beta   90.00
_cell.angle_gamma   90.00
#
_symmetry.space_group_name_H-M   'P 1'
#
loop_
_entity.id
_entity.type
_entity.pdbx_description
1 polymer ?
#
loop_
_entity_poly.entity_id
_entity_poly.type
_entity_poly.pdbx_seq_one_letter_code
_entity_poly.pdbx_strand_id
1 'polypeptide(L)'
;IRYLFVTGVQTCALPISLSLSVNQVGGLVRADPQTAHVDTQLYCNPVSYQPADTNARKLTQPDSYPGFIMGFNPCRPTSEGAITVRSNNPNDAPEIRTNYLSTGHDLNAIVGMAKLIGKIQDTQAIQNILSEAPNMDLTNLGEDQIIEDFRSRASTVYHPCGTCRMGTSIKNSVVNPELKVHGVNGLRVIDASVFPNITSANTNAPTIMVAHQGARFI
;
A
#
# COMPACT_ATOMS: atom_id res chain seq x y z
N ILE A 1 5.55 0.14 0.62
CA ILE A 1 5.50 0.46 -0.81
C ILE A 1 6.85 0.87 -1.24
N ARG A 2 7.39 0.20 -2.23
CA ARG A 2 8.57 0.74 -2.82
C ARG A 2 9.00 0.20 -4.15
N TYR A 3 9.78 0.97 -4.65
CA TYR A 3 10.19 1.50 -5.94
C TYR A 3 11.39 0.73 -6.46
N LEU A 4 11.25 0.16 -7.62
CA LEU A 4 12.34 -0.26 -8.42
C LEU A 4 12.80 0.95 -9.22
N PHE A 5 14.02 1.40 -9.01
CA PHE A 5 14.59 2.44 -9.84
C PHE A 5 15.04 1.83 -11.16
N VAL A 6 14.50 2.36 -12.23
CA VAL A 6 14.99 2.08 -13.57
C VAL A 6 15.43 3.42 -14.14
N THR A 7 16.71 3.57 -14.39
CA THR A 7 17.27 4.77 -14.99
C THR A 7 17.14 4.68 -16.52
N GLY A 8 16.80 5.80 -17.17
CA GLY A 8 16.96 5.92 -18.62
C GLY A 8 15.75 6.26 -19.47
N VAL A 9 14.74 6.95 -18.93
CA VAL A 9 13.73 7.59 -19.78
C VAL A 9 14.24 8.97 -20.21
N GLN A 10 14.31 9.20 -21.51
CA GLN A 10 14.76 10.51 -22.02
C GLN A 10 13.86 11.65 -21.53
N THR A 11 14.48 12.75 -21.14
CA THR A 11 13.91 13.94 -20.53
C THR A 11 12.85 14.70 -21.37
N CYS A 12 12.63 14.34 -22.62
CA CYS A 12 11.61 14.97 -23.47
C CYS A 12 10.17 14.78 -22.98
N ALA A 13 9.92 13.81 -22.09
CA ALA A 13 8.60 13.52 -21.56
C ALA A 13 8.25 14.31 -20.27
N LEU A 14 9.22 14.96 -19.63
CA LEU A 14 9.02 15.62 -18.32
C LEU A 14 7.89 16.66 -18.27
N PRO A 15 7.76 17.60 -19.25
CA PRO A 15 6.69 18.59 -19.22
C PRO A 15 5.30 17.95 -19.37
N ILE A 16 5.20 16.88 -20.14
CA ILE A 16 3.94 16.13 -20.34
C ILE A 16 3.65 15.27 -19.10
N SER A 17 4.67 14.64 -18.55
CA SER A 17 4.55 13.79 -17.36
C SER A 17 4.09 14.54 -16.12
N LEU A 18 4.54 15.79 -15.93
CA LEU A 18 4.14 16.62 -14.80
C LEU A 18 2.74 17.25 -14.95
N SER A 19 2.16 17.21 -16.15
CA SER A 19 0.78 17.63 -16.39
C SER A 19 -0.26 16.55 -16.06
N LEU A 20 0.18 15.34 -15.78
CA LEU A 20 -0.66 14.18 -15.46
C LEU A 20 -0.48 13.75 -13.99
N SER A 21 -1.26 12.75 -13.59
CA SER A 21 -1.10 12.13 -12.28
C SER A 21 0.30 11.50 -12.12
N VAL A 22 0.85 11.54 -10.91
CA VAL A 22 2.16 10.94 -10.59
C VAL A 22 2.20 9.45 -10.94
N ASN A 23 1.10 8.73 -10.71
CA ASN A 23 0.94 7.32 -11.11
C ASN A 23 0.18 7.28 -12.44
N GLN A 24 0.89 7.23 -13.55
CA GLN A 24 0.28 7.26 -14.88
C GLN A 24 -0.11 5.87 -15.38
N VAL A 25 0.60 4.85 -14.97
CA VAL A 25 0.34 3.45 -15.31
C VAL A 25 0.29 2.64 -14.03
N GLY A 26 -0.64 1.73 -13.96
CA GLY A 26 -0.78 0.82 -12.83
C GLY A 26 -1.69 -0.35 -13.15
N GLY A 27 -1.77 -1.27 -12.22
CA GLY A 27 -2.61 -2.45 -12.34
C GLY A 27 -2.95 -3.07 -10.99
N LEU A 28 -4.09 -3.69 -10.94
CA LEU A 28 -4.50 -4.55 -9.84
C LEU A 28 -4.36 -5.99 -10.32
N VAL A 29 -3.38 -6.71 -9.78
CA VAL A 29 -2.96 -8.01 -10.29
C VAL A 29 -2.85 -9.04 -9.16
N ARG A 30 -2.69 -10.30 -9.55
CA ARG A 30 -2.31 -11.37 -8.64
C ARG A 30 -0.82 -11.65 -8.82
N ALA A 31 -0.02 -11.36 -7.80
CA ALA A 31 1.39 -11.70 -7.79
C ALA A 31 1.58 -13.22 -7.60
N ASP A 32 0.74 -13.82 -6.75
CA ASP A 32 0.62 -15.27 -6.64
C ASP A 32 -0.58 -15.76 -7.47
N PRO A 33 -0.35 -16.54 -8.54
CA PRO A 33 -1.43 -17.10 -9.37
C PRO A 33 -2.41 -18.00 -8.61
N GLN A 34 -2.02 -18.53 -7.44
CA GLN A 34 -2.84 -19.39 -6.61
C GLN A 34 -3.87 -18.63 -5.78
N THR A 35 -3.72 -17.30 -5.63
CA THR A 35 -4.71 -16.51 -4.89
C THR A 35 -6.01 -16.36 -5.68
N ALA A 36 -7.14 -16.44 -4.96
CA ALA A 36 -8.47 -16.25 -5.57
C ALA A 36 -8.76 -14.77 -5.92
N HIS A 37 -8.05 -13.84 -5.28
CA HIS A 37 -8.31 -12.40 -5.35
C HIS A 37 -7.07 -11.65 -5.80
N VAL A 38 -7.26 -10.43 -6.26
CA VAL A 38 -6.18 -9.47 -6.45
C VAL A 38 -5.49 -9.23 -5.10
N ASP A 39 -4.18 -9.39 -5.09
CA ASP A 39 -3.31 -9.27 -3.91
C ASP A 39 -2.29 -8.14 -4.03
N THR A 40 -2.16 -7.56 -5.22
CA THR A 40 -1.11 -6.60 -5.54
C THR A 40 -1.66 -5.42 -6.33
N GLN A 41 -1.31 -4.22 -5.89
CA GLN A 41 -1.42 -3.01 -6.70
C GLN A 41 -0.03 -2.64 -7.21
N LEU A 42 0.10 -2.58 -8.54
CA LEU A 42 1.29 -2.06 -9.23
C LEU A 42 1.05 -0.63 -9.66
N TYR A 43 2.10 0.16 -9.70
CA TYR A 43 2.08 1.51 -10.27
C TYR A 43 3.45 1.89 -10.84
N CYS A 44 3.42 2.78 -11.82
CA CYS A 44 4.60 3.31 -12.46
C CYS A 44 4.55 4.85 -12.40
N ASN A 45 5.61 5.41 -11.85
CA ASN A 45 5.83 6.86 -11.84
C ASN A 45 6.87 7.19 -12.91
N PRO A 46 6.58 8.09 -13.85
CA PRO A 46 7.49 8.43 -14.94
C PRO A 46 8.67 9.30 -14.51
N VAL A 47 8.80 9.54 -13.22
CA VAL A 47 9.88 10.32 -12.60
C VAL A 47 10.42 9.52 -11.42
N SER A 48 11.75 9.42 -11.33
CA SER A 48 12.41 8.87 -10.16
C SER A 48 12.73 9.96 -9.14
N TYR A 49 12.77 9.58 -7.87
CA TYR A 49 13.08 10.47 -6.75
C TYR A 49 13.63 9.68 -5.57
N GLN A 50 14.45 10.32 -4.77
CA GLN A 50 14.97 9.73 -3.53
C GLN A 50 13.84 9.63 -2.49
N PRO A 51 13.87 8.59 -1.66
CA PRO A 51 12.96 8.49 -0.54
C PRO A 51 13.11 9.69 0.39
N ALA A 52 11.99 10.26 0.83
CA ALA A 52 12.05 11.25 1.90
C ALA A 52 12.54 10.59 3.19
N ASP A 53 13.41 11.27 3.90
CA ASP A 53 13.82 10.89 5.26
C ASP A 53 12.54 10.73 6.12
N THR A 54 12.43 9.64 6.87
CA THR A 54 11.20 9.21 7.54
C THR A 54 10.63 10.23 8.55
N ASN A 55 11.41 11.23 8.91
CA ASN A 55 11.07 12.22 9.95
C ASN A 55 10.67 13.61 9.42
N ALA A 56 10.58 13.82 8.12
CA ALA A 56 10.19 15.13 7.59
C ALA A 56 9.20 14.96 6.42
N ARG A 57 8.09 15.70 6.47
CA ARG A 57 7.26 15.98 5.30
C ARG A 57 8.03 16.90 4.33
N LYS A 58 9.16 16.45 3.83
CA LYS A 58 9.87 17.16 2.77
C LYS A 58 9.27 16.78 1.43
N LEU A 59 9.09 17.78 0.58
CA LEU A 59 8.80 17.53 -0.83
C LEU A 59 9.94 16.66 -1.38
N THR A 60 9.59 15.50 -1.88
CA THR A 60 10.53 14.60 -2.54
C THR A 60 11.01 15.28 -3.81
N GLN A 61 12.31 15.50 -3.93
CA GLN A 61 12.87 16.08 -5.14
C GLN A 61 13.10 14.98 -6.18
N PRO A 62 12.76 15.22 -7.45
CA PRO A 62 13.16 14.33 -8.53
C PRO A 62 14.67 14.15 -8.56
N ASP A 63 15.12 12.98 -9.01
CA ASP A 63 16.53 12.76 -9.27
C ASP A 63 17.03 13.68 -10.39
N SER A 64 18.31 14.00 -10.39
CA SER A 64 18.93 14.87 -11.39
C SER A 64 19.18 14.17 -12.74
N TYR A 65 18.85 12.89 -12.83
CA TYR A 65 18.98 12.06 -14.02
C TYR A 65 17.59 11.54 -14.47
N PRO A 66 17.43 11.19 -15.75
CA PRO A 66 16.20 10.59 -16.24
C PRO A 66 15.96 9.23 -15.60
N GLY A 67 14.76 9.01 -15.06
CA GLY A 67 14.40 7.75 -14.44
C GLY A 67 12.91 7.60 -14.23
N PHE A 68 12.46 6.38 -14.02
CA PHE A 68 11.09 6.07 -13.61
C PHE A 68 11.09 5.07 -12.46
N ILE A 69 9.98 4.99 -11.76
CA ILE A 69 9.82 4.07 -10.65
C ILE A 69 8.69 3.10 -10.95
N MET A 70 8.96 1.80 -10.81
CA MET A 70 7.93 0.78 -10.69
C MET A 70 7.78 0.41 -9.22
N GLY A 71 6.57 0.55 -8.69
CA GLY A 71 6.26 0.28 -7.30
C GLY A 71 5.12 -0.71 -7.16
N PHE A 72 5.02 -1.29 -5.96
CA PHE A 72 3.91 -2.15 -5.59
C PHE A 72 3.53 -1.97 -4.12
N ASN A 73 2.29 -2.32 -3.82
CA ASN A 73 1.85 -2.52 -2.45
C ASN A 73 0.94 -3.75 -2.34
N PRO A 74 1.05 -4.49 -1.22
CA PRO A 74 0.16 -5.60 -0.95
C PRO A 74 -1.26 -5.09 -0.71
N CYS A 75 -2.21 -5.82 -1.25
CA CYS A 75 -3.61 -5.73 -0.90
C CYS A 75 -3.97 -6.88 0.05
N ARG A 76 -4.95 -6.67 0.92
CA ARG A 76 -5.46 -7.69 1.85
C ARG A 76 -4.39 -8.30 2.78
N PRO A 77 -3.55 -7.49 3.44
CA PRO A 77 -2.56 -8.01 4.38
C PRO A 77 -3.24 -8.71 5.55
N THR A 78 -2.51 -9.63 6.19
CA THR A 78 -2.97 -10.36 7.37
C THR A 78 -2.29 -9.90 8.66
N SER A 79 -1.26 -9.06 8.56
CA SER A 79 -0.65 -8.40 9.73
C SER A 79 -1.62 -7.42 10.37
N GLU A 80 -1.74 -7.50 11.68
CA GLU A 80 -2.60 -6.61 12.47
C GLU A 80 -1.79 -5.85 13.50
N GLY A 81 -2.07 -4.55 13.62
CA GLY A 81 -1.51 -3.66 14.63
C GLY A 81 -2.54 -3.28 15.69
N ALA A 82 -2.18 -2.31 16.53
CA ALA A 82 -3.06 -1.79 17.56
C ALA A 82 -2.85 -0.30 17.80
N ILE A 83 -3.92 0.37 18.21
CA ILE A 83 -3.90 1.72 18.77
C ILE A 83 -4.33 1.62 20.22
N THR A 84 -3.49 2.10 21.14
CA THR A 84 -3.71 2.00 22.59
C THR A 84 -3.71 3.41 23.22
N VAL A 85 -4.74 3.69 24.02
CA VAL A 85 -4.80 4.92 24.83
C VAL A 85 -3.77 4.81 25.96
N ARG A 86 -2.93 5.84 26.13
CA ARG A 86 -1.86 5.85 27.14
C ARG A 86 -2.28 6.40 28.49
N SER A 87 -3.23 7.33 28.52
CA SER A 87 -3.68 8.00 29.71
C SER A 87 -5.12 8.51 29.56
N ASN A 88 -5.67 9.09 30.62
CA ASN A 88 -6.96 9.79 30.60
C ASN A 88 -6.86 11.25 30.14
N ASN A 89 -5.68 11.74 29.81
CA ASN A 89 -5.48 13.08 29.24
C ASN A 89 -5.73 13.03 27.72
N PRO A 90 -6.77 13.72 27.19
CA PRO A 90 -7.09 13.68 25.77
C PRO A 90 -6.03 14.31 24.85
N ASN A 91 -5.07 15.04 25.40
CA ASN A 91 -3.97 15.65 24.65
C ASN A 91 -2.79 14.70 24.47
N ASP A 92 -2.76 13.57 25.17
CA ASP A 92 -1.69 12.60 25.02
C ASP A 92 -1.89 11.79 23.72
N ALA A 93 -0.87 11.75 22.88
CA ALA A 93 -0.92 10.95 21.66
C ALA A 93 -1.07 9.46 22.00
N PRO A 94 -1.96 8.73 21.30
CA PRO A 94 -2.08 7.29 21.49
C PRO A 94 -0.78 6.57 21.06
N GLU A 95 -0.57 5.40 21.62
CA GLU A 95 0.45 4.47 21.10
C GLU A 95 -0.09 3.78 19.86
N ILE A 96 0.63 3.92 18.75
CA ILE A 96 0.29 3.29 17.47
C ILE A 96 1.36 2.25 17.15
N ARG A 97 0.97 0.98 17.19
CA ARG A 97 1.81 -0.15 16.77
C ARG A 97 1.26 -0.70 15.47
N THR A 98 1.91 -0.44 14.37
CA THR A 98 1.46 -0.85 13.04
C THR A 98 1.68 -2.34 12.78
N ASN A 99 2.73 -2.92 13.35
CA ASN A 99 3.07 -4.34 13.27
C ASN A 99 3.11 -4.89 11.83
N TYR A 100 3.58 -4.08 10.87
CA TYR A 100 3.69 -4.49 9.46
C TYR A 100 4.55 -5.73 9.30
N LEU A 101 4.20 -6.58 8.31
CA LEU A 101 4.98 -7.76 7.91
C LEU A 101 5.22 -8.76 9.05
N SER A 102 4.25 -8.91 9.94
CA SER A 102 4.33 -9.83 11.08
C SER A 102 3.88 -11.25 10.75
N THR A 103 3.32 -11.49 9.57
CA THR A 103 2.82 -12.81 9.15
C THR A 103 3.61 -13.34 7.95
N GLY A 104 3.72 -14.67 7.87
CA GLY A 104 4.33 -15.34 6.70
C GLY A 104 3.57 -15.05 5.40
N HIS A 105 2.25 -14.87 5.46
CA HIS A 105 1.44 -14.49 4.30
C HIS A 105 1.93 -13.19 3.69
N ASP A 106 2.11 -12.16 4.51
CA ASP A 106 2.53 -10.84 4.03
C ASP A 106 3.98 -10.85 3.50
N LEU A 107 4.86 -11.62 4.14
CA LEU A 107 6.23 -11.80 3.65
C LEU A 107 6.25 -12.51 2.29
N ASN A 108 5.50 -13.59 2.13
CA ASN A 108 5.38 -14.29 0.85
C ASN A 108 4.79 -13.40 -0.26
N ALA A 109 3.80 -12.57 0.10
CA ALA A 109 3.23 -11.62 -0.84
C ALA A 109 4.28 -10.64 -1.37
N ILE A 110 5.14 -10.09 -0.51
CA ILE A 110 6.23 -9.19 -0.92
C ILE A 110 7.20 -9.89 -1.88
N VAL A 111 7.60 -11.10 -1.56
CA VAL A 111 8.51 -11.88 -2.42
C VAL A 111 7.87 -12.13 -3.79
N GLY A 112 6.60 -12.53 -3.83
CA GLY A 112 5.87 -12.74 -5.07
C GLY A 112 5.77 -11.47 -5.93
N MET A 113 5.48 -10.33 -5.27
CA MET A 113 5.39 -9.03 -5.95
C MET A 113 6.73 -8.56 -6.51
N ALA A 114 7.82 -8.72 -5.75
CA ALA A 114 9.16 -8.37 -6.21
C ALA A 114 9.57 -9.22 -7.42
N LYS A 115 9.33 -10.53 -7.36
CA LYS A 115 9.57 -11.44 -8.50
C LYS A 115 8.71 -11.09 -9.73
N LEU A 116 7.47 -10.62 -9.53
CA LEU A 116 6.61 -10.15 -10.62
C LEU A 116 7.20 -8.89 -11.28
N ILE A 117 7.69 -7.93 -10.50
CA ILE A 117 8.36 -6.75 -11.06
C ILE A 117 9.63 -7.16 -11.80
N GLY A 118 10.43 -8.09 -11.27
CA GLY A 118 11.58 -8.63 -11.99
C GLY A 118 11.21 -9.18 -13.37
N LYS A 119 10.14 -9.99 -13.45
CA LYS A 119 9.64 -10.48 -14.74
C LYS A 119 9.19 -9.36 -15.70
N ILE A 120 8.59 -8.29 -15.17
CA ILE A 120 8.21 -7.13 -15.99
C ILE A 120 9.47 -6.41 -16.50
N GLN A 121 10.48 -6.23 -15.64
CA GLN A 121 11.77 -5.66 -16.05
C GLN A 121 12.43 -6.41 -17.20
N ASP A 122 12.38 -7.73 -17.16
CA ASP A 122 13.01 -8.61 -18.14
C ASP A 122 12.27 -8.63 -19.49
N THR A 123 11.09 -8.00 -19.58
CA THR A 123 10.36 -7.92 -20.85
C THR A 123 11.10 -7.04 -21.87
N GLN A 124 11.05 -7.43 -23.15
CA GLN A 124 11.66 -6.66 -24.23
C GLN A 124 11.14 -5.21 -24.27
N ALA A 125 9.87 -4.99 -23.90
CA ALA A 125 9.27 -3.65 -23.88
C ALA A 125 9.97 -2.73 -22.88
N ILE A 126 10.28 -3.23 -21.68
CA ILE A 126 11.02 -2.46 -20.68
C ILE A 126 12.49 -2.34 -21.08
N GLN A 127 13.12 -3.43 -21.50
CA GLN A 127 14.53 -3.42 -21.90
C GLN A 127 14.83 -2.42 -23.03
N ASN A 128 13.90 -2.20 -23.95
CA ASN A 128 14.06 -1.26 -25.05
C ASN A 128 14.07 0.22 -24.62
N ILE A 129 13.56 0.55 -23.42
CA ILE A 129 13.53 1.92 -22.91
C ILE A 129 14.61 2.19 -21.86
N LEU A 130 15.33 1.16 -21.42
CA LEU A 130 16.42 1.31 -20.46
C LEU A 130 17.71 1.77 -21.18
N SER A 131 18.35 2.79 -20.65
CA SER A 131 19.72 3.19 -21.04
C SER A 131 20.78 2.47 -20.19
N GLU A 132 20.42 2.05 -18.99
CA GLU A 132 21.28 1.36 -18.03
C GLU A 132 20.51 0.22 -17.36
N ALA A 133 21.24 -0.71 -16.77
CA ALA A 133 20.64 -1.80 -16.02
C ALA A 133 19.82 -1.27 -14.81
N PRO A 134 18.74 -1.96 -14.44
CA PRO A 134 18.00 -1.63 -13.22
C PRO A 134 18.91 -1.64 -11.99
N ASN A 135 18.63 -0.77 -11.01
CA ASN A 135 19.41 -0.70 -9.77
C ASN A 135 19.38 -2.00 -8.94
N MET A 136 18.44 -2.89 -9.23
CA MET A 136 18.27 -4.16 -8.55
C MET A 136 17.73 -5.24 -9.46
N ASP A 137 18.41 -6.36 -9.51
CA ASP A 137 17.96 -7.57 -10.19
C ASP A 137 17.04 -8.39 -9.30
N LEU A 138 15.77 -8.05 -9.30
CA LEU A 138 14.76 -8.71 -8.45
C LEU A 138 14.49 -10.17 -8.85
N THR A 139 14.88 -10.58 -10.05
CA THR A 139 14.68 -11.95 -10.53
C THR A 139 15.62 -12.93 -9.82
N ASN A 140 16.85 -12.49 -9.56
CA ASN A 140 17.91 -13.34 -9.00
C ASN A 140 18.17 -13.12 -7.50
N LEU A 141 17.49 -12.17 -6.85
CA LEU A 141 17.62 -11.99 -5.41
C LEU A 141 16.98 -13.13 -4.61
N GLY A 142 17.64 -13.53 -3.52
CA GLY A 142 17.09 -14.42 -2.50
C GLY A 142 15.92 -13.78 -1.76
N GLU A 143 15.02 -14.62 -1.22
CA GLU A 143 13.80 -14.14 -0.54
C GLU A 143 14.11 -13.28 0.68
N ASP A 144 15.09 -13.65 1.49
CA ASP A 144 15.52 -12.87 2.65
C ASP A 144 16.05 -11.49 2.24
N GLN A 145 16.78 -11.42 1.12
CA GLN A 145 17.30 -10.16 0.59
C GLN A 145 16.17 -9.25 0.10
N ILE A 146 15.16 -9.81 -0.55
CA ILE A 146 13.95 -9.08 -0.98
C ILE A 146 13.21 -8.52 0.24
N ILE A 147 13.02 -9.33 1.28
CA ILE A 147 12.32 -8.93 2.50
C ILE A 147 13.09 -7.81 3.22
N GLU A 148 14.40 -7.95 3.36
CA GLU A 148 15.23 -6.94 4.03
C GLU A 148 15.27 -5.63 3.24
N ASP A 149 15.44 -5.69 1.92
CA ASP A 149 15.35 -4.53 1.06
C ASP A 149 14.00 -3.82 1.20
N PHE A 150 12.90 -4.58 1.19
CA PHE A 150 11.57 -4.01 1.39
C PHE A 150 11.43 -3.34 2.75
N ARG A 151 11.87 -3.97 3.83
CA ARG A 151 11.83 -3.40 5.20
C ARG A 151 12.63 -2.11 5.30
N SER A 152 13.78 -2.05 4.66
CA SER A 152 14.65 -0.87 4.73
C SER A 152 14.07 0.36 4.03
N ARG A 153 13.18 0.15 3.06
CA ARG A 153 12.70 1.21 2.16
C ARG A 153 11.19 1.40 2.15
N ALA A 154 10.39 0.44 2.61
CA ALA A 154 8.94 0.53 2.55
C ALA A 154 8.38 1.66 3.43
N SER A 155 7.28 2.23 2.97
CA SER A 155 6.53 3.25 3.69
C SER A 155 5.04 2.94 3.64
N THR A 156 4.25 3.58 4.48
CA THR A 156 2.80 3.45 4.45
C THR A 156 2.20 4.10 3.20
N VAL A 157 1.10 3.54 2.70
CA VAL A 157 0.23 4.16 1.67
C VAL A 157 -0.98 4.87 2.25
N TYR A 158 -0.97 5.08 3.57
CA TYR A 158 -2.00 5.84 4.28
C TYR A 158 -3.42 5.28 4.14
N HIS A 159 -3.55 3.95 4.15
CA HIS A 159 -4.83 3.25 4.12
C HIS A 159 -5.08 2.41 5.38
N PRO A 160 -4.92 2.97 6.61
CA PRO A 160 -5.24 2.23 7.83
C PRO A 160 -6.75 1.94 7.90
N CYS A 161 -7.10 0.76 8.41
CA CYS A 161 -8.48 0.35 8.63
C CYS A 161 -8.56 -0.64 9.81
N GLY A 162 -9.77 -1.04 10.20
CA GLY A 162 -9.98 -2.16 11.12
C GLY A 162 -10.04 -1.81 12.59
N THR A 163 -9.79 -0.56 13.01
CA THR A 163 -9.85 -0.16 14.45
C THR A 163 -11.27 -0.22 15.02
N CYS A 164 -12.30 -0.12 14.16
CA CYS A 164 -13.71 -0.35 14.52
C CYS A 164 -14.31 -1.47 13.66
N ARG A 165 -13.54 -2.53 13.46
CA ARG A 165 -13.87 -3.68 12.57
C ARG A 165 -15.32 -4.11 12.70
N MET A 166 -16.01 -4.31 11.56
CA MET A 166 -17.36 -4.87 11.55
C MET A 166 -17.33 -6.39 11.65
N GLY A 167 -18.39 -6.93 12.26
CA GLY A 167 -18.59 -8.37 12.38
C GLY A 167 -19.85 -8.69 13.16
N THR A 168 -20.17 -9.98 13.25
CA THR A 168 -21.37 -10.47 13.91
C THR A 168 -21.23 -10.71 15.41
N SER A 169 -19.99 -10.63 15.94
CA SER A 169 -19.71 -10.95 17.34
C SER A 169 -18.95 -9.83 18.03
N ILE A 170 -19.44 -9.39 19.18
CA ILE A 170 -18.79 -8.41 20.06
C ILE A 170 -17.39 -8.86 20.51
N LYS A 171 -17.07 -10.16 20.43
CA LYS A 171 -15.75 -10.68 20.85
C LYS A 171 -14.62 -10.29 19.91
N ASN A 172 -14.92 -10.04 18.64
CA ASN A 172 -13.94 -9.79 17.60
C ASN A 172 -14.30 -8.64 16.65
N SER A 173 -15.32 -7.86 17.00
CA SER A 173 -15.75 -6.71 16.21
C SER A 173 -16.29 -5.59 17.11
N VAL A 174 -16.23 -4.37 16.61
CA VAL A 174 -16.73 -3.17 17.31
C VAL A 174 -18.13 -2.83 16.83
N VAL A 175 -18.41 -2.99 15.54
CA VAL A 175 -19.72 -2.72 14.96
C VAL A 175 -20.31 -3.97 14.31
N ASN A 176 -21.64 -4.04 14.26
CA ASN A 176 -22.37 -5.07 13.52
C ASN A 176 -22.44 -4.73 12.01
N PRO A 177 -23.03 -5.61 11.15
CA PRO A 177 -23.19 -5.32 9.72
C PRO A 177 -24.05 -4.10 9.38
N GLU A 178 -24.87 -3.61 10.33
CA GLU A 178 -25.61 -2.34 10.21
C GLU A 178 -24.81 -1.14 10.75
N LEU A 179 -23.51 -1.33 11.01
CA LEU A 179 -22.58 -0.31 11.52
C LEU A 179 -22.92 0.22 12.92
N LYS A 180 -23.78 -0.46 13.67
CA LYS A 180 -24.09 -0.15 15.08
C LYS A 180 -23.00 -0.69 15.98
N VAL A 181 -22.57 0.14 16.95
CA VAL A 181 -21.59 -0.28 17.96
C VAL A 181 -22.23 -1.32 18.88
N HIS A 182 -21.56 -2.45 19.05
CA HIS A 182 -22.04 -3.51 19.93
C HIS A 182 -22.15 -3.02 21.38
N GLY A 183 -23.30 -3.26 22.01
CA GLY A 183 -23.55 -2.91 23.41
C GLY A 183 -23.80 -1.42 23.67
N VAL A 184 -23.86 -0.56 22.67
CA VAL A 184 -24.16 0.87 22.80
C VAL A 184 -25.35 1.23 21.92
N ASN A 185 -26.40 1.78 22.53
CA ASN A 185 -27.57 2.22 21.80
C ASN A 185 -27.36 3.57 21.12
N GLY A 186 -27.86 3.72 19.90
CA GLY A 186 -27.86 4.99 19.17
C GLY A 186 -26.51 5.42 18.59
N LEU A 187 -25.48 4.57 18.65
CA LEU A 187 -24.14 4.87 18.12
C LEU A 187 -23.77 4.00 16.92
N ARG A 188 -23.24 4.63 15.89
CA ARG A 188 -22.66 3.98 14.71
C ARG A 188 -21.26 4.52 14.42
N VAL A 189 -20.45 3.69 13.74
CA VAL A 189 -19.19 4.11 13.09
C VAL A 189 -19.34 3.85 11.60
N ILE A 190 -19.09 4.89 10.77
CA ILE A 190 -19.30 4.86 9.33
C ILE A 190 -18.09 5.48 8.62
N ASP A 191 -16.98 4.80 8.65
CA ASP A 191 -15.72 5.19 7.99
C ASP A 191 -14.85 3.97 7.67
N ALA A 192 -13.62 4.17 7.20
CA ALA A 192 -12.71 3.09 6.84
C ALA A 192 -12.31 2.18 8.02
N SER A 193 -12.48 2.62 9.27
CA SER A 193 -12.14 1.81 10.45
C SER A 193 -13.00 0.57 10.58
N VAL A 194 -14.18 0.54 9.94
CA VAL A 194 -15.09 -0.61 9.99
C VAL A 194 -14.67 -1.78 9.09
N PHE A 195 -13.74 -1.58 8.16
CA PHE A 195 -13.31 -2.67 7.28
C PHE A 195 -12.62 -3.78 8.08
N PRO A 196 -12.99 -5.04 7.84
CA PRO A 196 -12.32 -6.18 8.47
C PRO A 196 -10.87 -6.36 8.01
N ASN A 197 -10.55 -5.90 6.81
CA ASN A 197 -9.22 -5.92 6.22
C ASN A 197 -9.09 -4.81 5.17
N ILE A 198 -7.85 -4.48 4.79
CA ILE A 198 -7.58 -3.61 3.64
C ILE A 198 -8.15 -4.25 2.37
N THR A 199 -8.83 -3.46 1.57
CA THR A 199 -9.45 -3.90 0.32
C THR A 199 -8.42 -4.23 -0.76
N SER A 200 -8.85 -4.88 -1.84
CA SER A 200 -7.99 -5.21 -2.99
C SER A 200 -7.64 -3.99 -3.86
N ALA A 201 -7.86 -2.77 -3.36
CA ALA A 201 -7.53 -1.48 -3.98
C ALA A 201 -7.51 -0.39 -2.90
N ASN A 202 -7.28 0.86 -3.32
CA ASN A 202 -7.34 2.03 -2.45
C ASN A 202 -8.67 2.11 -1.69
N THR A 203 -8.62 2.52 -0.43
CA THR A 203 -9.78 2.48 0.48
C THR A 203 -10.79 3.61 0.28
N ASN A 204 -10.51 4.62 -0.55
CA ASN A 204 -11.39 5.78 -0.71
C ASN A 204 -12.78 5.40 -1.28
N ALA A 205 -12.83 4.71 -2.42
CA ALA A 205 -14.10 4.31 -3.04
C ALA A 205 -14.92 3.36 -2.13
N PRO A 206 -14.33 2.32 -1.51
CA PRO A 206 -15.03 1.50 -0.52
C PRO A 206 -15.54 2.32 0.68
N THR A 207 -14.81 3.32 1.15
CA THR A 207 -15.26 4.20 2.25
C THR A 207 -16.50 5.01 1.86
N ILE A 208 -16.50 5.58 0.66
CA ILE A 208 -17.68 6.29 0.11
C ILE A 208 -18.88 5.32 0.01
N MET A 209 -18.65 4.09 -0.44
CA MET A 209 -19.70 3.06 -0.52
C MET A 209 -20.26 2.74 0.86
N VAL A 210 -19.40 2.55 1.87
CA VAL A 210 -19.83 2.31 3.26
C VAL A 210 -20.62 3.50 3.80
N ALA A 211 -20.17 4.73 3.54
CA ALA A 211 -20.86 5.94 3.97
C ALA A 211 -22.26 6.05 3.32
N HIS A 212 -22.35 5.80 2.01
CA HIS A 212 -23.61 5.81 1.28
C HIS A 212 -24.57 4.73 1.80
N GLN A 213 -24.08 3.52 2.05
CA GLN A 213 -24.90 2.43 2.59
C GLN A 213 -25.28 2.70 4.06
N GLY A 214 -24.36 3.22 4.87
CA GLY A 214 -24.57 3.57 6.26
C GLY A 214 -25.67 4.63 6.45
N ALA A 215 -25.74 5.61 5.53
CA ALA A 215 -26.79 6.63 5.53
C ALA A 215 -28.21 6.06 5.36
N ARG A 216 -28.35 4.86 4.79
CA ARG A 216 -29.65 4.19 4.66
C ARG A 216 -30.12 3.52 5.96
N PHE A 217 -29.24 3.39 6.94
CA PHE A 217 -29.54 2.80 8.25
C PHE A 217 -29.93 3.85 9.30
N ILE A 218 -29.84 5.12 8.95
CA ILE A 218 -30.23 6.26 9.80
C ILE A 218 -31.63 6.72 9.41
#